data_37aaec91494d8ac9106badf05b433750
#
_entry.id   37aaec91494d8ac9106badf05b433750
#
_cell.length_a   1.000
_cell.length_b   1.000
_cell.length_c   1.000
_cell.angle_alpha   90.00
_cell.angle_beta   90.00
_cell.angle_gamma   90.00
#
_symmetry.space_group_name_H-M   'P 1'
#
loop_
_entity.id
_entity.type
_entity.pdbx_description
1 polymer ?
#
loop_
_entity_poly.entity_id
_entity_poly.type
_entity_poly.pdbx_seq_one_letter_code
_entity_poly.pdbx_strand_id
1 'polypeptide(L)'
;MSGVSIKGKTSGFGTAPVFFTAIATILGAILFLRFGFAIGTLGFWGGIMIIILAHLVTIPTALAISELATNKRVEGGGEYFIISRSFGLNIGATIGFALFFSQAISIAFYVIAFTEAFEPFFNWVQTRYDVILPRQVISVPVMLLLSLLLILRGANIGIKALYAVVSLLGVSLVLFFAGSTDYSTTTGFTLGNAQFRNTDDFFYVFAIVFPAFTGMTAGVGLSGDLKNPARSIPMGTIGATLIGMIVYVFIIYKLTVSASPEDLVNNQLIMSKIAIGGAIIIPLGLAASTLSSAIGSAMIAPRTLQALGGDQSFPMKRVNNFLGRGRHQDGEPQNASIVACTIAMFFVLLGNVNAVAEVISMFFLVTYGSLNLISFLNHFGSSPSYRPSFKSKWYISLIGFVVSIWVMFKINTPYALSAYLIMVIIYLIINYYHKDRKGLEAIF
;
A
#
# COMPACT_ATOMS: atom_id res chain seq x y z
N MET A 1 -4.68 -20.41 -38.50
CA MET A 1 -3.73 -19.30 -38.44
C MET A 1 -4.47 -18.05 -38.88
N SER A 2 -5.01 -17.28 -37.94
CA SER A 2 -5.53 -15.92 -38.18
C SER A 2 -4.96 -15.05 -37.08
N GLY A 3 -3.93 -14.31 -37.47
CA GLY A 3 -3.27 -13.35 -36.56
C GLY A 3 -4.22 -12.20 -36.25
N VAL A 4 -4.70 -12.17 -35.02
CA VAL A 4 -5.36 -10.99 -34.49
C VAL A 4 -4.24 -9.98 -34.18
N SER A 5 -4.06 -9.04 -35.10
CA SER A 5 -3.25 -7.84 -34.91
C SER A 5 -3.90 -7.00 -33.79
N ILE A 6 -3.37 -7.09 -32.58
CA ILE A 6 -3.69 -6.17 -31.51
C ILE A 6 -3.09 -4.81 -31.92
N LYS A 7 -3.92 -3.92 -32.48
CA LYS A 7 -3.58 -2.52 -32.68
C LYS A 7 -3.13 -1.94 -31.34
N GLY A 8 -1.85 -1.66 -31.21
CA GLY A 8 -1.29 -1.01 -30.03
C GLY A 8 -2.03 0.29 -29.76
N LYS A 9 -2.61 0.43 -28.58
CA LYS A 9 -3.12 1.70 -28.06
C LYS A 9 -1.97 2.70 -28.00
N THR A 10 -1.94 3.65 -28.92
CA THR A 10 -0.93 4.72 -29.02
C THR A 10 -1.09 5.82 -27.95
N SER A 11 -2.01 5.66 -26.97
CA SER A 11 -2.32 6.60 -25.92
C SER A 11 -2.12 6.00 -24.53
N GLY A 12 -0.91 5.58 -24.21
CA GLY A 12 -0.58 5.19 -22.82
C GLY A 12 -0.21 6.40 -21.96
N PHE A 13 -0.19 6.21 -20.63
CA PHE A 13 0.15 7.23 -19.65
C PHE A 13 1.67 7.43 -19.52
N GLY A 14 2.09 8.64 -19.09
CA GLY A 14 3.48 8.95 -18.76
C GLY A 14 3.82 8.63 -17.30
N THR A 15 4.90 9.24 -16.79
CA THR A 15 5.40 9.07 -15.41
C THR A 15 4.48 9.71 -14.36
N ALA A 16 3.81 10.83 -14.67
CA ALA A 16 3.02 11.58 -13.71
C ALA A 16 1.92 10.76 -13.01
N PRO A 17 1.10 9.95 -13.69
CA PRO A 17 0.13 9.09 -13.01
C PRO A 17 0.76 8.08 -12.04
N VAL A 18 1.92 7.50 -12.36
CA VAL A 18 2.64 6.59 -11.46
C VAL A 18 3.06 7.32 -10.19
N PHE A 19 3.67 8.50 -10.35
CA PHE A 19 4.10 9.34 -9.25
C PHE A 19 2.91 9.80 -8.38
N PHE A 20 1.85 10.33 -9.00
CA PHE A 20 0.71 10.86 -8.26
C PHE A 20 -0.12 9.78 -7.57
N THR A 21 -0.24 8.59 -8.16
CA THR A 21 -0.89 7.46 -7.47
C THR A 21 -0.07 7.01 -6.25
N ALA A 22 1.23 6.90 -6.40
CA ALA A 22 2.12 6.52 -5.30
C ALA A 22 2.11 7.58 -4.18
N ILE A 23 2.31 8.85 -4.51
CA ILE A 23 2.39 9.93 -3.51
C ILE A 23 1.04 10.18 -2.82
N ALA A 24 -0.09 10.06 -3.52
CA ALA A 24 -1.41 10.17 -2.91
C ALA A 24 -1.68 9.06 -1.88
N THR A 25 -1.14 7.87 -2.11
CA THR A 25 -1.25 6.76 -1.17
C THR A 25 -0.27 6.92 0.00
N ILE A 26 0.97 7.35 -0.26
CA ILE A 26 1.99 7.61 0.76
C ILE A 26 1.52 8.72 1.72
N LEU A 27 1.07 9.86 1.20
CA LEU A 27 0.60 10.99 2.01
C LEU A 27 -0.91 10.89 2.33
N GLY A 28 -1.44 9.66 2.38
CA GLY A 28 -2.86 9.37 2.52
C GLY A 28 -3.35 9.17 3.95
N ALA A 29 -4.16 8.14 4.16
CA ALA A 29 -4.93 7.88 5.37
C ALA A 29 -4.15 7.95 6.68
N ILE A 30 -3.03 7.24 6.76
CA ILE A 30 -2.23 7.10 7.99
C ILE A 30 -1.65 8.44 8.43
N LEU A 31 -1.25 9.27 7.48
CA LEU A 31 -0.72 10.59 7.77
C LEU A 31 -1.71 11.41 8.60
N PHE A 32 -2.96 11.45 8.21
CA PHE A 32 -3.99 12.23 8.89
C PHE A 32 -4.45 11.58 10.20
N LEU A 33 -4.49 10.24 10.27
CA LEU A 33 -5.13 9.50 11.36
C LEU A 33 -4.18 9.02 12.44
N ARG A 34 -2.93 8.71 12.11
CA ARG A 34 -2.05 7.97 13.04
C ARG A 34 -0.69 8.64 13.29
N PHE A 35 -0.27 9.60 12.47
CA PHE A 35 0.98 10.30 12.75
C PHE A 35 0.93 11.13 14.01
N GLY A 36 -0.22 11.75 14.34
CA GLY A 36 -0.41 12.39 15.65
C GLY A 36 -0.14 11.42 16.80
N PHE A 37 -0.86 10.28 16.79
CA PHE A 37 -0.67 9.22 17.79
C PHE A 37 0.78 8.74 17.85
N ALA A 38 1.43 8.49 16.71
CA ALA A 38 2.81 8.02 16.68
C ALA A 38 3.79 8.99 17.32
N ILE A 39 3.66 10.29 17.03
CA ILE A 39 4.54 11.33 17.57
C ILE A 39 4.22 11.61 19.04
N GLY A 40 2.95 11.61 19.42
CA GLY A 40 2.53 11.75 20.82
C GLY A 40 3.06 10.63 21.70
N THR A 41 3.02 9.38 21.19
CA THR A 41 3.51 8.20 21.91
C THR A 41 5.05 8.15 21.98
N LEU A 42 5.73 8.34 20.83
CA LEU A 42 7.17 8.08 20.71
C LEU A 42 8.06 9.33 20.80
N GLY A 43 7.48 10.52 20.68
CA GLY A 43 8.20 11.77 20.57
C GLY A 43 8.82 12.01 19.17
N PHE A 44 9.45 13.16 18.98
CA PHE A 44 10.07 13.56 17.72
C PHE A 44 11.10 12.54 17.22
N TRP A 45 12.06 12.16 18.06
CA TRP A 45 13.11 11.22 17.68
C TRP A 45 12.58 9.81 17.42
N GLY A 46 11.53 9.39 18.15
CA GLY A 46 10.83 8.14 17.86
C GLY A 46 10.17 8.15 16.49
N GLY A 47 9.55 9.26 16.11
CA GLY A 47 8.99 9.46 14.77
C GLY A 47 10.06 9.43 13.67
N ILE A 48 11.21 10.09 13.88
CA ILE A 48 12.35 10.04 12.95
C ILE A 48 12.87 8.60 12.79
N MET A 49 12.99 7.85 13.88
CA MET A 49 13.41 6.44 13.83
C MET A 49 12.41 5.56 13.04
N ILE A 50 11.10 5.82 13.16
CA ILE A 50 10.09 5.16 12.32
C ILE A 50 10.35 5.45 10.84
N ILE A 51 10.58 6.72 10.45
CA ILE A 51 10.85 7.06 9.05
C ILE A 51 12.11 6.35 8.56
N ILE A 52 13.20 6.36 9.33
CA ILE A 52 14.46 5.71 8.96
C ILE A 52 14.21 4.21 8.74
N LEU A 53 13.60 3.55 9.70
CA LEU A 53 13.36 2.10 9.62
C LEU A 53 12.42 1.73 8.47
N ALA A 54 11.33 2.49 8.27
CA ALA A 54 10.42 2.26 7.17
C ALA A 54 11.12 2.42 5.80
N HIS A 55 12.02 3.42 5.67
CA HIS A 55 12.73 3.65 4.42
C HIS A 55 13.93 2.73 4.19
N LEU A 56 14.44 2.09 5.23
CA LEU A 56 15.36 0.95 5.10
C LEU A 56 14.68 -0.29 4.47
N VAL A 57 13.35 -0.35 4.50
CA VAL A 57 12.55 -1.35 3.77
C VAL A 57 12.12 -0.81 2.41
N THR A 58 11.51 0.38 2.37
CA THR A 58 10.79 0.85 1.18
C THR A 58 11.70 1.39 0.08
N ILE A 59 12.82 2.04 0.40
CA ILE A 59 13.78 2.50 -0.63
C ILE A 59 14.42 1.29 -1.35
N PRO A 60 14.99 0.29 -0.66
CA PRO A 60 15.46 -0.92 -1.33
C PRO A 60 14.39 -1.58 -2.18
N THR A 61 13.15 -1.66 -1.69
CA THR A 61 12.03 -2.25 -2.43
C THR A 61 11.69 -1.45 -3.69
N ALA A 62 11.65 -0.11 -3.61
CA ALA A 62 11.41 0.75 -4.77
C ALA A 62 12.51 0.58 -5.84
N LEU A 63 13.76 0.43 -5.42
CA LEU A 63 14.89 0.14 -6.30
C LEU A 63 14.80 -1.26 -6.90
N ALA A 64 14.46 -2.28 -6.10
CA ALA A 64 14.27 -3.65 -6.56
C ALA A 64 13.12 -3.76 -7.59
N ILE A 65 11.97 -3.16 -7.31
CA ILE A 65 10.84 -3.08 -8.26
C ILE A 65 11.27 -2.41 -9.56
N SER A 66 11.99 -1.29 -9.44
CA SER A 66 12.47 -0.52 -10.61
C SER A 66 13.41 -1.35 -11.47
N GLU A 67 14.32 -2.10 -10.86
CA GLU A 67 15.22 -3.01 -11.55
C GLU A 67 14.46 -4.13 -12.26
N LEU A 68 13.60 -4.83 -11.54
CA LEU A 68 12.83 -5.95 -12.07
C LEU A 68 11.86 -5.52 -13.18
N ALA A 69 11.19 -4.39 -13.02
CA ALA A 69 10.26 -3.85 -14.00
C ALA A 69 10.92 -3.35 -15.30
N THR A 70 12.23 -3.08 -15.26
CA THR A 70 13.00 -2.66 -16.45
C THR A 70 13.66 -3.81 -17.19
N ASN A 71 13.68 -5.02 -16.60
CA ASN A 71 14.23 -6.22 -17.25
C ASN A 71 13.29 -6.78 -18.32
N LYS A 72 12.00 -6.86 -18.04
CA LYS A 72 10.98 -7.33 -18.98
C LYS A 72 9.81 -6.36 -18.99
N ARG A 73 9.13 -6.24 -20.14
CA ARG A 73 7.93 -5.40 -20.22
C ARG A 73 6.87 -5.97 -19.28
N VAL A 74 6.46 -5.14 -18.32
CA VAL A 74 5.44 -5.52 -17.34
C VAL A 74 4.07 -5.43 -17.99
N GLU A 75 3.34 -6.53 -17.97
CA GLU A 75 1.96 -6.65 -18.44
C GLU A 75 0.96 -6.54 -17.28
N GLY A 76 -0.31 -6.80 -17.53
CA GLY A 76 -1.34 -6.82 -16.48
C GLY A 76 -1.02 -7.84 -15.38
N GLY A 77 -1.26 -7.44 -14.11
CA GLY A 77 -0.89 -8.22 -12.92
C GLY A 77 0.23 -7.57 -12.08
N GLY A 78 0.83 -6.46 -12.57
CA GLY A 78 1.74 -5.61 -11.80
C GLY A 78 2.94 -6.38 -11.22
N GLU A 79 3.10 -6.31 -9.90
CA GLU A 79 4.20 -6.94 -9.17
C GLU A 79 4.20 -8.48 -9.28
N TYR A 80 3.01 -9.10 -9.29
CA TYR A 80 2.91 -10.55 -9.46
C TYR A 80 3.53 -11.01 -10.79
N PHE A 81 3.27 -10.27 -11.88
CA PHE A 81 3.85 -10.57 -13.18
C PHE A 81 5.39 -10.50 -13.13
N ILE A 82 5.91 -9.45 -12.49
CA ILE A 82 7.36 -9.27 -12.31
C ILE A 82 7.97 -10.46 -11.58
N ILE A 83 7.36 -10.87 -10.47
CA ILE A 83 7.85 -11.95 -9.61
C ILE A 83 7.79 -13.30 -10.33
N SER A 84 6.63 -13.64 -10.89
CA SER A 84 6.40 -14.95 -11.51
C SER A 84 7.25 -15.19 -12.75
N ARG A 85 7.59 -14.14 -13.49
CA ARG A 85 8.45 -14.22 -14.67
C ARG A 85 9.93 -14.15 -14.35
N SER A 86 10.30 -13.78 -13.12
CA SER A 86 11.70 -13.76 -12.66
C SER A 86 12.10 -15.05 -11.94
N PHE A 87 11.20 -15.65 -11.14
CA PHE A 87 11.50 -16.79 -10.24
C PHE A 87 10.67 -18.04 -10.50
N GLY A 88 9.96 -18.07 -11.62
CA GLY A 88 9.09 -19.19 -11.96
C GLY A 88 7.71 -19.09 -11.28
N LEU A 89 6.78 -19.86 -11.83
CA LEU A 89 5.36 -19.75 -11.48
C LEU A 89 5.06 -20.23 -10.05
N ASN A 90 5.79 -21.21 -9.50
CA ASN A 90 5.51 -21.76 -8.17
C ASN A 90 5.85 -20.75 -7.07
N ILE A 91 7.04 -20.15 -7.12
CA ILE A 91 7.45 -19.10 -6.18
C ILE A 91 6.61 -17.83 -6.41
N GLY A 92 6.44 -17.45 -7.67
CA GLY A 92 5.62 -16.31 -8.05
C GLY A 92 4.19 -16.41 -7.53
N ALA A 93 3.56 -17.58 -7.63
CA ALA A 93 2.22 -17.81 -7.10
C ALA A 93 2.18 -17.68 -5.59
N THR A 94 3.16 -18.25 -4.88
CA THR A 94 3.23 -18.16 -3.41
C THR A 94 3.28 -16.70 -2.94
N ILE A 95 4.19 -15.90 -3.52
CA ILE A 95 4.30 -14.47 -3.20
C ILE A 95 3.08 -13.69 -3.72
N GLY A 96 2.54 -14.10 -4.86
CA GLY A 96 1.33 -13.53 -5.45
C GLY A 96 0.10 -13.63 -4.53
N PHE A 97 -0.02 -14.70 -3.74
CA PHE A 97 -1.06 -14.79 -2.70
C PHE A 97 -0.86 -13.73 -1.63
N ALA A 98 0.37 -13.54 -1.11
CA ALA A 98 0.64 -12.49 -0.12
C ALA A 98 0.32 -11.10 -0.68
N LEU A 99 0.70 -10.83 -1.93
CA LEU A 99 0.38 -9.59 -2.64
C LEU A 99 -1.13 -9.41 -2.81
N PHE A 100 -1.85 -10.45 -3.20
CA PHE A 100 -3.31 -10.41 -3.30
C PHE A 100 -3.97 -10.05 -1.97
N PHE A 101 -3.60 -10.74 -0.88
CA PHE A 101 -4.15 -10.48 0.44
C PHE A 101 -3.79 -9.08 0.93
N SER A 102 -2.54 -8.62 0.76
CA SER A 102 -2.16 -7.26 1.14
C SER A 102 -3.05 -6.22 0.47
N GLN A 103 -3.33 -6.36 -0.82
CA GLN A 103 -4.17 -5.41 -1.56
C GLN A 103 -5.66 -5.56 -1.23
N ALA A 104 -6.18 -6.79 -1.08
CA ALA A 104 -7.58 -7.02 -0.72
C ALA A 104 -7.93 -6.48 0.67
N ILE A 105 -7.04 -6.67 1.66
CA ILE A 105 -7.21 -6.15 3.01
C ILE A 105 -7.01 -4.62 3.01
N SER A 106 -6.13 -4.08 2.16
CA SER A 106 -5.94 -2.63 2.01
C SER A 106 -7.22 -1.92 1.55
N ILE A 107 -8.06 -2.56 0.72
CA ILE A 107 -9.39 -2.00 0.38
C ILE A 107 -10.19 -1.72 1.65
N ALA A 108 -10.27 -2.72 2.55
CA ALA A 108 -10.99 -2.58 3.82
C ALA A 108 -10.37 -1.48 4.70
N PHE A 109 -9.06 -1.48 4.82
CA PHE A 109 -8.33 -0.47 5.58
C PHE A 109 -8.68 0.95 5.13
N TYR A 110 -8.64 1.23 3.83
CA TYR A 110 -8.95 2.56 3.31
C TYR A 110 -10.44 2.91 3.44
N VAL A 111 -11.35 1.94 3.33
CA VAL A 111 -12.80 2.17 3.56
C VAL A 111 -13.08 2.47 5.03
N ILE A 112 -12.44 1.77 5.97
CA ILE A 112 -12.55 2.07 7.41
C ILE A 112 -11.95 3.45 7.68
N ALA A 113 -10.77 3.74 7.14
CA ALA A 113 -10.11 5.04 7.29
C ALA A 113 -10.92 6.21 6.67
N PHE A 114 -11.62 5.97 5.56
CA PHE A 114 -12.59 6.93 5.00
C PHE A 114 -13.67 7.29 6.01
N THR A 115 -14.16 6.32 6.76
CA THR A 115 -15.22 6.54 7.77
C THR A 115 -14.76 7.46 8.89
N GLU A 116 -13.46 7.44 9.22
CA GLU A 116 -12.90 8.30 10.26
C GLU A 116 -12.91 9.80 9.87
N ALA A 117 -13.00 10.12 8.58
CA ALA A 117 -13.22 11.51 8.13
C ALA A 117 -14.56 12.08 8.61
N PHE A 118 -15.50 11.22 8.97
CA PHE A 118 -16.81 11.59 9.50
C PHE A 118 -16.88 11.63 11.03
N GLU A 119 -15.73 11.59 11.72
CA GLU A 119 -15.68 11.70 13.17
C GLU A 119 -16.49 12.90 13.73
N PRO A 120 -16.44 14.11 13.13
CA PRO A 120 -17.25 15.22 13.58
C PRO A 120 -18.77 14.93 13.54
N PHE A 121 -19.25 14.16 12.55
CA PHE A 121 -20.63 13.72 12.45
C PHE A 121 -20.99 12.73 13.57
N PHE A 122 -20.15 11.73 13.82
CA PHE A 122 -20.37 10.77 14.90
C PHE A 122 -20.43 11.46 16.27
N ASN A 123 -19.52 12.39 16.53
CA ASN A 123 -19.48 13.17 17.76
C ASN A 123 -20.71 14.07 17.91
N TRP A 124 -21.17 14.68 16.81
CA TRP A 124 -22.41 15.48 16.80
C TRP A 124 -23.64 14.63 17.15
N VAL A 125 -23.78 13.42 16.55
CA VAL A 125 -24.89 12.51 16.85
C VAL A 125 -24.84 12.08 18.31
N GLN A 126 -23.68 11.70 18.82
CA GLN A 126 -23.50 11.30 20.21
C GLN A 126 -23.88 12.43 21.18
N THR A 127 -23.42 13.65 20.91
CA THR A 127 -23.70 14.82 21.78
C THR A 127 -25.17 15.24 21.71
N ARG A 128 -25.82 15.13 20.53
CA ARG A 128 -27.19 15.61 20.32
C ARG A 128 -28.27 14.62 20.74
N TYR A 129 -27.99 13.30 20.55
CA TYR A 129 -28.99 12.25 20.70
C TYR A 129 -28.60 11.20 21.74
N ASP A 130 -27.42 11.31 22.35
CA ASP A 130 -26.83 10.32 23.28
C ASP A 130 -26.79 8.88 22.71
N VAL A 131 -26.56 8.78 21.38
CA VAL A 131 -26.49 7.52 20.64
C VAL A 131 -25.08 7.34 20.07
N ILE A 132 -24.43 6.23 20.42
CA ILE A 132 -23.14 5.81 19.84
C ILE A 132 -23.43 5.03 18.55
N LEU A 133 -23.23 5.66 17.40
CA LEU A 133 -23.36 5.00 16.12
C LEU A 133 -22.12 4.15 15.82
N PRO A 134 -22.27 2.86 15.43
CA PRO A 134 -21.14 2.07 14.97
C PRO A 134 -20.59 2.62 13.64
N ARG A 135 -19.28 2.62 13.50
CA ARG A 135 -18.59 3.11 12.27
C ARG A 135 -19.07 2.39 11.00
N GLN A 136 -19.56 1.16 11.13
CA GLN A 136 -20.09 0.32 10.05
C GLN A 136 -21.30 0.95 9.33
N VAL A 137 -21.99 1.89 9.96
CA VAL A 137 -23.11 2.65 9.33
C VAL A 137 -22.64 3.40 8.07
N ILE A 138 -21.38 3.83 8.00
CA ILE A 138 -20.79 4.48 6.84
C ILE A 138 -19.91 3.47 6.05
N SER A 139 -19.06 2.71 6.73
CA SER A 139 -18.07 1.85 6.04
C SER A 139 -18.72 0.74 5.22
N VAL A 140 -19.81 0.12 5.69
CA VAL A 140 -20.49 -0.96 4.95
C VAL A 140 -21.15 -0.45 3.67
N PRO A 141 -21.99 0.62 3.69
CA PRO A 141 -22.52 1.19 2.45
C PRO A 141 -21.44 1.64 1.46
N VAL A 142 -20.37 2.25 1.93
CA VAL A 142 -19.26 2.69 1.07
C VAL A 142 -18.57 1.47 0.44
N MET A 143 -18.34 0.40 1.21
CA MET A 143 -17.75 -0.84 0.67
C MET A 143 -18.67 -1.50 -0.36
N LEU A 144 -19.98 -1.53 -0.11
CA LEU A 144 -20.95 -2.06 -1.07
C LEU A 144 -20.98 -1.23 -2.37
N LEU A 145 -20.97 0.10 -2.24
CA LEU A 145 -20.93 0.99 -3.41
C LEU A 145 -19.64 0.80 -4.22
N LEU A 146 -18.50 0.73 -3.54
CA LEU A 146 -17.20 0.49 -4.18
C LEU A 146 -17.18 -0.87 -4.90
N SER A 147 -17.70 -1.92 -4.25
CA SER A 147 -17.82 -3.26 -4.82
C SER A 147 -18.70 -3.26 -6.08
N LEU A 148 -19.85 -2.60 -6.00
CA LEU A 148 -20.77 -2.46 -7.13
C LEU A 148 -20.13 -1.73 -8.30
N LEU A 149 -19.46 -0.60 -8.04
CA LEU A 149 -18.75 0.17 -9.05
C LEU A 149 -17.66 -0.66 -9.72
N LEU A 150 -16.87 -1.40 -8.94
CA LEU A 150 -15.79 -2.24 -9.45
C LEU A 150 -16.33 -3.39 -10.34
N ILE A 151 -17.39 -4.07 -9.91
CA ILE A 151 -17.98 -5.20 -10.63
C ILE A 151 -18.67 -4.73 -11.92
N LEU A 152 -19.38 -3.58 -11.89
CA LEU A 152 -20.16 -3.09 -13.03
C LEU A 152 -19.32 -2.33 -14.06
N ARG A 153 -18.41 -1.45 -13.61
CA ARG A 153 -17.67 -0.53 -14.48
C ARG A 153 -16.18 -0.87 -14.63
N GLY A 154 -15.66 -1.80 -13.80
CA GLY A 154 -14.23 -2.12 -13.79
C GLY A 154 -13.39 -0.91 -13.33
N ALA A 155 -12.10 -0.95 -13.69
CA ALA A 155 -11.09 -0.03 -13.19
C ALA A 155 -10.99 1.33 -13.91
N ASN A 156 -11.84 1.64 -14.88
CA ASN A 156 -11.78 2.87 -15.68
C ASN A 156 -12.18 4.17 -14.93
N ILE A 157 -12.07 4.18 -13.59
CA ILE A 157 -12.29 5.37 -12.77
C ILE A 157 -11.09 6.30 -12.93
N GLY A 158 -11.30 7.35 -13.69
CA GLY A 158 -10.32 8.11 -14.44
C GLY A 158 -9.20 8.77 -13.63
N ILE A 159 -8.04 8.81 -14.24
CA ILE A 159 -6.87 9.61 -13.87
C ILE A 159 -7.21 11.08 -13.57
N LYS A 160 -8.26 11.64 -14.16
CA LYS A 160 -8.74 12.99 -13.83
C LYS A 160 -9.13 13.14 -12.35
N ALA A 161 -9.75 12.09 -11.75
CA ALA A 161 -10.06 12.10 -10.33
C ALA A 161 -8.80 12.07 -9.46
N LEU A 162 -7.75 11.36 -9.90
CA LEU A 162 -6.47 11.32 -9.20
C LEU A 162 -5.83 12.71 -9.08
N TYR A 163 -5.84 13.52 -10.15
CA TYR A 163 -5.31 14.88 -10.10
C TYR A 163 -6.09 15.77 -9.12
N ALA A 164 -7.42 15.64 -9.08
CA ALA A 164 -8.25 16.38 -8.12
C ALA A 164 -7.92 15.97 -6.67
N VAL A 165 -7.77 14.68 -6.42
CA VAL A 165 -7.38 14.14 -5.09
C VAL A 165 -6.02 14.66 -4.67
N VAL A 166 -5.01 14.60 -5.55
CA VAL A 166 -3.66 15.08 -5.24
C VAL A 166 -3.65 16.59 -5.01
N SER A 167 -4.43 17.35 -5.77
CA SER A 167 -4.55 18.80 -5.55
C SER A 167 -5.18 19.10 -4.19
N LEU A 168 -6.26 18.41 -3.83
CA LEU A 168 -6.90 18.58 -2.52
C LEU A 168 -5.97 18.18 -1.36
N LEU A 169 -5.26 17.08 -1.51
CA LEU A 169 -4.24 16.63 -0.57
C LEU A 169 -3.14 17.67 -0.41
N GLY A 170 -2.62 18.22 -1.52
CA GLY A 170 -1.61 19.27 -1.51
C GLY A 170 -2.10 20.53 -0.80
N VAL A 171 -3.33 20.98 -1.08
CA VAL A 171 -3.95 22.11 -0.38
C VAL A 171 -4.10 21.82 1.13
N SER A 172 -4.55 20.63 1.50
CA SER A 172 -4.67 20.23 2.90
C SER A 172 -3.33 20.30 3.63
N LEU A 173 -2.25 19.82 3.01
CA LEU A 173 -0.90 19.88 3.60
C LEU A 173 -0.36 21.32 3.68
N VAL A 174 -0.55 22.14 2.65
CA VAL A 174 -0.15 23.56 2.68
C VAL A 174 -0.84 24.30 3.82
N LEU A 175 -2.15 24.12 3.97
CA LEU A 175 -2.93 24.74 5.05
C LEU A 175 -2.56 24.18 6.43
N PHE A 176 -2.19 22.92 6.52
CA PHE A 176 -1.63 22.32 7.74
C PHE A 176 -0.29 22.95 8.13
N PHE A 177 0.64 23.10 7.18
CA PHE A 177 1.94 23.70 7.46
C PHE A 177 1.83 25.20 7.77
N ALA A 178 0.89 25.91 7.15
CA ALA A 178 0.64 27.33 7.40
C ALA A 178 -0.11 27.61 8.70
N GLY A 179 -0.82 26.60 9.26
CA GLY A 179 -1.59 26.76 10.49
C GLY A 179 -0.69 26.95 11.72
N SER A 180 -1.26 27.48 12.77
CA SER A 180 -0.60 27.69 14.07
C SER A 180 -1.57 27.39 15.20
N THR A 181 -1.04 27.09 16.38
CA THR A 181 -1.78 26.83 17.62
C THR A 181 -1.19 27.65 18.75
N ASP A 182 -1.94 27.83 19.84
CA ASP A 182 -1.41 28.49 21.05
C ASP A 182 -0.19 27.74 21.59
N TYR A 183 -0.20 26.41 21.48
CA TYR A 183 0.96 25.58 21.87
C TYR A 183 2.21 25.94 21.07
N SER A 184 2.08 26.18 19.76
CA SER A 184 3.21 26.53 18.90
C SER A 184 3.82 27.90 19.22
N THR A 185 3.00 28.84 19.74
CA THR A 185 3.44 30.18 20.10
C THR A 185 4.00 30.28 21.52
N THR A 186 3.53 29.44 22.45
CA THR A 186 3.91 29.44 23.84
C THR A 186 5.05 28.48 24.17
N THR A 187 5.03 27.27 23.64
CA THR A 187 5.96 26.18 23.95
C THR A 187 6.90 25.89 22.79
N GLY A 188 6.34 25.67 21.58
CA GLY A 188 7.11 25.36 20.38
C GLY A 188 7.97 24.08 20.49
N PHE A 189 9.14 24.11 19.86
CA PHE A 189 10.11 23.00 19.93
C PHE A 189 10.97 23.09 21.18
N THR A 190 10.91 22.08 22.02
CA THR A 190 11.74 21.95 23.23
C THR A 190 12.44 20.59 23.26
N LEU A 191 13.57 20.51 23.96
CA LEU A 191 14.26 19.23 24.17
C LEU A 191 13.35 18.21 24.88
N GLY A 192 12.42 18.67 25.73
CA GLY A 192 11.49 17.83 26.47
C GLY A 192 10.46 17.15 25.56
N ASN A 193 9.90 17.85 24.55
CA ASN A 193 8.95 17.26 23.62
C ASN A 193 9.63 16.53 22.44
N ALA A 194 10.93 16.73 22.26
CA ALA A 194 11.73 16.01 21.26
C ALA A 194 12.22 14.63 21.73
N GLN A 195 12.18 14.33 23.03
CA GLN A 195 12.69 13.07 23.57
C GLN A 195 12.02 11.85 22.94
N PHE A 196 12.81 10.77 22.78
CA PHE A 196 12.28 9.46 22.45
C PHE A 196 11.59 8.88 23.70
N ARG A 197 10.31 8.54 23.57
CA ARG A 197 9.44 8.05 24.65
C ARG A 197 8.95 6.65 24.34
N ASN A 198 8.44 5.94 25.36
CA ASN A 198 7.72 4.67 25.24
C ASN A 198 8.39 3.70 24.23
N THR A 199 9.68 3.46 24.43
CA THR A 199 10.49 2.62 23.53
C THR A 199 9.91 1.21 23.34
N ASP A 200 9.19 0.70 24.34
CA ASP A 200 8.55 -0.64 24.31
C ASP A 200 7.41 -0.69 23.30
N ASP A 201 6.72 0.44 23.06
CA ASP A 201 5.63 0.54 22.11
C ASP A 201 6.11 0.79 20.66
N PHE A 202 7.42 0.95 20.44
CA PHE A 202 7.97 1.36 19.14
C PHE A 202 7.50 0.47 17.98
N PHE A 203 7.60 -0.85 18.10
CA PHE A 203 7.23 -1.75 17.02
C PHE A 203 5.72 -1.90 16.84
N TYR A 204 4.93 -1.71 17.91
CA TYR A 204 3.48 -1.61 17.82
C TYR A 204 3.06 -0.36 17.02
N VAL A 205 3.60 0.80 17.39
CA VAL A 205 3.34 2.05 16.67
C VAL A 205 3.85 1.97 15.23
N PHE A 206 5.05 1.39 15.02
CA PHE A 206 5.58 1.14 13.69
C PHE A 206 4.62 0.31 12.83
N ALA A 207 4.06 -0.78 13.35
CA ALA A 207 3.13 -1.64 12.63
C ALA A 207 1.87 -0.88 12.16
N ILE A 208 1.36 0.03 13.01
CA ILE A 208 0.19 0.85 12.69
C ILE A 208 0.50 1.88 11.60
N VAL A 209 1.69 2.50 11.61
CA VAL A 209 2.02 3.58 10.67
C VAL A 209 2.76 3.12 9.42
N PHE A 210 3.33 1.91 9.41
CA PHE A 210 4.08 1.38 8.28
C PHE A 210 3.32 1.39 6.94
N PRO A 211 1.99 1.12 6.89
CA PRO A 211 1.24 1.22 5.64
C PRO A 211 1.29 2.59 4.96
N ALA A 212 1.62 3.67 5.69
CA ALA A 212 1.85 4.99 5.12
C ALA A 212 2.98 5.00 4.07
N PHE A 213 3.98 4.15 4.24
CA PHE A 213 5.18 4.12 3.40
C PHE A 213 5.09 3.09 2.26
N THR A 214 3.97 2.33 2.17
CA THR A 214 3.80 1.23 1.21
C THR A 214 3.20 1.67 -0.14
N GLY A 215 2.79 2.93 -0.27
CA GLY A 215 2.06 3.45 -1.44
C GLY A 215 2.83 3.41 -2.77
N MET A 216 4.15 3.18 -2.75
CA MET A 216 4.96 3.11 -3.96
C MET A 216 4.49 2.02 -4.94
N THR A 217 3.95 0.92 -4.45
CA THR A 217 3.46 -0.21 -5.25
C THR A 217 2.17 0.12 -6.00
N ALA A 218 1.37 1.08 -5.52
CA ALA A 218 0.15 1.53 -6.18
C ALA A 218 0.41 2.06 -7.60
N GLY A 219 1.55 2.73 -7.81
CA GLY A 219 1.98 3.19 -9.14
C GLY A 219 2.33 2.05 -10.10
N VAL A 220 2.85 0.93 -9.60
CA VAL A 220 3.21 -0.25 -10.41
C VAL A 220 1.97 -0.95 -10.95
N GLY A 221 0.85 -0.88 -10.26
CA GLY A 221 -0.44 -1.41 -10.73
C GLY A 221 -0.93 -0.83 -12.07
N LEU A 222 -0.42 0.35 -12.46
CA LEU A 222 -0.70 0.99 -13.75
C LEU A 222 0.18 0.50 -14.90
N SER A 223 1.08 -0.44 -14.67
CA SER A 223 2.12 -0.87 -15.62
C SER A 223 1.61 -1.24 -17.00
N GLY A 224 0.44 -1.90 -17.09
CA GLY A 224 -0.18 -2.30 -18.36
C GLY A 224 -0.66 -1.12 -19.23
N ASP A 225 -0.86 0.06 -18.64
CA ASP A 225 -1.41 1.25 -19.30
C ASP A 225 -0.32 2.33 -19.56
N LEU A 226 0.96 2.05 -19.26
CA LEU A 226 2.06 3.01 -19.42
C LEU A 226 2.63 3.00 -20.86
N LYS A 227 2.98 4.18 -21.37
CA LYS A 227 3.72 4.32 -22.65
C LYS A 227 5.10 3.68 -22.59
N ASN A 228 5.83 3.98 -21.52
CA ASN A 228 7.18 3.49 -21.27
C ASN A 228 7.32 3.04 -19.80
N PRO A 229 6.91 1.80 -19.46
CA PRO A 229 6.99 1.29 -18.09
C PRO A 229 8.42 1.33 -17.54
N ALA A 230 9.43 1.00 -18.36
CA ALA A 230 10.83 0.96 -17.97
C ALA A 230 11.40 2.30 -17.49
N ARG A 231 10.79 3.43 -17.88
CA ARG A 231 11.16 4.77 -17.39
C ARG A 231 10.18 5.28 -16.33
N SER A 232 8.89 5.05 -16.57
CA SER A 232 7.84 5.64 -15.74
C SER A 232 7.75 5.00 -14.35
N ILE A 233 7.99 3.69 -14.23
CA ILE A 233 7.97 2.99 -12.94
C ILE A 233 9.13 3.47 -12.06
N PRO A 234 10.42 3.41 -12.47
CA PRO A 234 11.51 3.87 -11.62
C PRO A 234 11.36 5.33 -11.18
N MET A 235 11.10 6.22 -12.12
CA MET A 235 10.99 7.66 -11.81
C MET A 235 9.79 7.97 -10.91
N GLY A 236 8.65 7.32 -11.14
CA GLY A 236 7.44 7.54 -10.36
C GLY A 236 7.53 6.98 -8.96
N THR A 237 7.96 5.72 -8.82
CA THR A 237 8.03 5.03 -7.51
C THR A 237 9.12 5.59 -6.60
N ILE A 238 10.35 5.70 -7.12
CA ILE A 238 11.49 6.22 -6.34
C ILE A 238 11.24 7.70 -5.99
N GLY A 239 10.78 8.51 -6.96
CA GLY A 239 10.48 9.92 -6.73
C GLY A 239 9.39 10.11 -5.65
N ALA A 240 8.30 9.34 -5.70
CA ALA A 240 7.24 9.42 -4.70
C ALA A 240 7.73 8.98 -3.32
N THR A 241 8.52 7.92 -3.23
CA THR A 241 9.08 7.44 -1.96
C THR A 241 9.99 8.48 -1.30
N LEU A 242 10.92 9.09 -2.07
CA LEU A 242 11.85 10.09 -1.53
C LEU A 242 11.14 11.39 -1.15
N ILE A 243 10.22 11.89 -1.98
CA ILE A 243 9.44 13.10 -1.65
C ILE A 243 8.55 12.84 -0.45
N GLY A 244 7.89 11.67 -0.38
CA GLY A 244 7.10 11.27 0.77
C GLY A 244 7.91 11.27 2.06
N MET A 245 9.13 10.68 2.03
CA MET A 245 10.06 10.70 3.17
C MET A 245 10.32 12.11 3.68
N ILE A 246 10.68 13.04 2.77
CA ILE A 246 10.97 14.43 3.12
C ILE A 246 9.74 15.09 3.75
N VAL A 247 8.57 14.93 3.16
CA VAL A 247 7.31 15.49 3.68
C VAL A 247 7.02 14.95 5.08
N TYR A 248 7.21 13.66 5.34
CA TYR A 248 7.00 13.07 6.67
C TYR A 248 7.95 13.65 7.74
N VAL A 249 9.20 13.94 7.41
CA VAL A 249 10.13 14.62 8.35
C VAL A 249 9.57 15.99 8.75
N PHE A 250 9.08 16.78 7.79
CA PHE A 250 8.45 18.07 8.09
C PHE A 250 7.16 17.93 8.89
N ILE A 251 6.36 16.90 8.64
CA ILE A 251 5.12 16.62 9.38
C ILE A 251 5.44 16.29 10.84
N ILE A 252 6.45 15.44 11.10
CA ILE A 252 6.88 15.11 12.46
C ILE A 252 7.27 16.39 13.21
N TYR A 253 8.09 17.24 12.59
CA TYR A 253 8.45 18.52 13.17
C TYR A 253 7.22 19.37 13.47
N LYS A 254 6.32 19.54 12.47
CA LYS A 254 5.12 20.36 12.61
C LYS A 254 4.20 19.87 13.73
N LEU A 255 3.95 18.57 13.82
CA LEU A 255 3.14 17.97 14.88
C LEU A 255 3.76 18.21 16.26
N THR A 256 5.06 17.99 16.39
CA THR A 256 5.79 18.15 17.66
C THR A 256 5.72 19.57 18.19
N VAL A 257 5.79 20.58 17.31
CA VAL A 257 5.75 22.00 17.72
C VAL A 257 4.34 22.55 17.88
N SER A 258 3.30 21.87 17.36
CA SER A 258 1.95 22.43 17.28
C SER A 258 0.98 21.86 18.29
N ALA A 259 1.29 20.77 18.96
CA ALA A 259 0.39 20.16 19.95
C ALA A 259 1.16 19.44 21.06
N SER A 260 0.52 19.34 22.23
CA SER A 260 1.08 18.57 23.36
C SER A 260 1.09 17.06 23.02
N PRO A 261 2.01 16.29 23.63
CA PRO A 261 2.02 14.82 23.45
C PRO A 261 0.68 14.16 23.79
N GLU A 262 -0.01 14.67 24.80
CA GLU A 262 -1.31 14.17 25.23
C GLU A 262 -2.40 14.43 24.16
N ASP A 263 -2.44 15.65 23.60
CA ASP A 263 -3.35 16.00 22.51
C ASP A 263 -3.07 15.18 21.26
N LEU A 264 -1.80 14.93 20.93
CA LEU A 264 -1.38 14.12 19.79
C LEU A 264 -1.88 12.67 19.91
N VAL A 265 -1.88 12.10 21.12
CA VAL A 265 -2.36 10.74 21.38
C VAL A 265 -3.89 10.67 21.37
N ASN A 266 -4.56 11.62 22.02
CA ASN A 266 -5.99 11.54 22.30
C ASN A 266 -6.86 12.09 21.15
N ASN A 267 -6.32 12.92 20.25
CA ASN A 267 -7.07 13.52 19.16
C ASN A 267 -6.67 12.89 17.82
N GLN A 268 -7.49 11.97 17.34
CA GLN A 268 -7.24 11.25 16.09
C GLN A 268 -7.08 12.18 14.87
N LEU A 269 -7.89 13.23 14.77
CA LEU A 269 -7.84 14.25 13.72
C LEU A 269 -7.11 15.52 14.19
N ILE A 270 -6.03 15.38 14.96
CA ILE A 270 -5.27 16.54 15.51
C ILE A 270 -4.85 17.53 14.43
N MET A 271 -4.55 17.07 13.21
CA MET A 271 -4.19 17.93 12.09
C MET A 271 -5.31 18.92 11.75
N SER A 272 -6.58 18.59 12.02
CA SER A 272 -7.71 19.51 11.80
C SER A 272 -7.73 20.69 12.79
N LYS A 273 -7.13 20.52 13.97
CA LYS A 273 -6.99 21.59 14.95
C LYS A 273 -5.79 22.51 14.64
N ILE A 274 -4.82 22.01 13.89
CA ILE A 274 -3.59 22.74 13.55
C ILE A 274 -3.75 23.51 12.25
N ALA A 275 -4.40 22.90 11.23
CA ALA A 275 -4.52 23.47 9.89
C ALA A 275 -5.47 24.68 9.82
N ILE A 276 -5.17 25.64 8.96
CA ILE A 276 -6.08 26.75 8.65
C ILE A 276 -7.34 26.17 7.98
N GLY A 277 -8.53 26.45 8.54
CA GLY A 277 -9.79 25.84 8.08
C GLY A 277 -9.80 24.31 8.21
N GLY A 278 -9.02 23.77 9.13
CA GLY A 278 -8.75 22.35 9.27
C GLY A 278 -9.97 21.50 9.56
N ALA A 279 -11.00 22.05 10.22
CA ALA A 279 -12.26 21.34 10.48
C ALA A 279 -12.97 20.84 9.20
N ILE A 280 -12.71 21.48 8.05
CA ILE A 280 -13.29 21.10 6.75
C ILE A 280 -12.21 20.46 5.85
N ILE A 281 -11.05 21.12 5.72
CA ILE A 281 -10.08 20.72 4.71
C ILE A 281 -9.37 19.39 5.03
N ILE A 282 -9.13 19.11 6.31
CA ILE A 282 -8.48 17.85 6.72
C ILE A 282 -9.41 16.64 6.53
N PRO A 283 -10.68 16.63 7.02
CA PRO A 283 -11.61 15.54 6.70
C PRO A 283 -11.85 15.35 5.20
N LEU A 284 -11.92 16.42 4.41
CA LEU A 284 -12.05 16.31 2.96
C LEU A 284 -10.82 15.72 2.31
N GLY A 285 -9.62 16.15 2.71
CA GLY A 285 -8.34 15.58 2.23
C GLY A 285 -8.20 14.10 2.58
N LEU A 286 -8.55 13.74 3.82
CA LEU A 286 -8.58 12.36 4.28
C LEU A 286 -9.57 11.52 3.47
N ALA A 287 -10.82 11.96 3.32
CA ALA A 287 -11.86 11.26 2.57
C ALA A 287 -11.44 11.04 1.11
N ALA A 288 -10.92 12.07 0.46
CA ALA A 288 -10.48 11.99 -0.94
C ALA A 288 -9.29 11.04 -1.11
N SER A 289 -8.28 11.11 -0.25
CA SER A 289 -7.08 10.26 -0.34
C SER A 289 -7.39 8.80 -0.03
N THR A 290 -8.22 8.53 0.99
CA THR A 290 -8.62 7.18 1.36
C THR A 290 -9.46 6.51 0.27
N LEU A 291 -10.43 7.23 -0.28
CA LEU A 291 -11.25 6.70 -1.38
C LEU A 291 -10.42 6.43 -2.63
N SER A 292 -9.49 7.31 -2.98
CA SER A 292 -8.56 7.09 -4.10
C SER A 292 -7.68 5.86 -3.87
N SER A 293 -7.15 5.68 -2.66
CA SER A 293 -6.32 4.52 -2.30
C SER A 293 -7.13 3.22 -2.26
N ALA A 294 -8.38 3.28 -1.78
CA ALA A 294 -9.30 2.14 -1.83
C ALA A 294 -9.56 1.68 -3.26
N ILE A 295 -9.82 2.62 -4.17
CA ILE A 295 -9.99 2.35 -5.61
C ILE A 295 -8.69 1.77 -6.19
N GLY A 296 -7.53 2.32 -5.86
CA GLY A 296 -6.23 1.80 -6.30
C GLY A 296 -6.03 0.34 -5.91
N SER A 297 -6.22 0.00 -4.64
CA SER A 297 -6.12 -1.39 -4.16
C SER A 297 -7.19 -2.30 -4.77
N ALA A 298 -8.42 -1.78 -4.96
CA ALA A 298 -9.51 -2.50 -5.61
C ALA A 298 -9.26 -2.80 -7.10
N MET A 299 -8.37 -2.03 -7.75
CA MET A 299 -7.91 -2.32 -9.11
C MET A 299 -6.81 -3.39 -9.13
N ILE A 300 -5.92 -3.40 -8.14
CA ILE A 300 -4.75 -4.29 -8.10
C ILE A 300 -5.14 -5.69 -7.63
N ALA A 301 -5.87 -5.82 -6.51
CA ALA A 301 -6.18 -7.10 -5.90
C ALA A 301 -6.87 -8.08 -6.88
N PRO A 302 -7.96 -7.72 -7.58
CA PRO A 302 -8.59 -8.64 -8.52
C PRO A 302 -7.71 -9.02 -9.71
N ARG A 303 -6.90 -8.09 -10.22
CA ARG A 303 -6.00 -8.37 -11.34
C ARG A 303 -4.88 -9.33 -10.95
N THR A 304 -4.37 -9.23 -9.73
CA THR A 304 -3.41 -10.18 -9.16
C THR A 304 -4.04 -11.57 -9.04
N LEU A 305 -5.27 -11.66 -8.52
CA LEU A 305 -5.98 -12.92 -8.38
C LEU A 305 -6.36 -13.55 -9.73
N GLN A 306 -6.75 -12.72 -10.71
CA GLN A 306 -6.99 -13.15 -12.07
C GLN A 306 -5.73 -13.72 -12.73
N ALA A 307 -4.59 -13.05 -12.56
CA ALA A 307 -3.31 -13.50 -13.08
C ALA A 307 -2.88 -14.83 -12.44
N LEU A 308 -3.07 -15.02 -11.13
CA LEU A 308 -2.88 -16.29 -10.43
C LEU A 308 -3.75 -17.41 -11.03
N GLY A 309 -5.03 -17.13 -11.30
CA GLY A 309 -5.92 -18.07 -11.97
C GLY A 309 -5.50 -18.39 -13.41
N GLY A 310 -5.09 -17.36 -14.17
CA GLY A 310 -4.59 -17.49 -15.53
C GLY A 310 -3.32 -18.34 -15.63
N ASP A 311 -2.41 -18.16 -14.69
CA ASP A 311 -1.18 -18.96 -14.56
C ASP A 311 -1.42 -20.34 -13.94
N GLN A 312 -2.69 -20.74 -13.75
CA GLN A 312 -3.08 -22.05 -13.21
C GLN A 312 -2.42 -22.33 -11.82
N SER A 313 -2.39 -21.34 -10.93
CA SER A 313 -1.70 -21.44 -9.64
C SER A 313 -2.44 -22.26 -8.59
N PHE A 314 -3.76 -22.44 -8.75
CA PHE A 314 -4.59 -23.22 -7.84
C PHE A 314 -4.59 -24.72 -8.21
N PRO A 315 -4.72 -25.64 -7.23
CA PRO A 315 -4.80 -27.07 -7.49
C PRO A 315 -5.97 -27.48 -8.38
N MET A 316 -7.11 -26.80 -8.26
CA MET A 316 -8.34 -27.13 -8.97
C MET A 316 -8.50 -26.32 -10.26
N LYS A 317 -8.57 -27.00 -11.41
CA LYS A 317 -8.82 -26.35 -12.71
C LYS A 317 -10.08 -25.47 -12.74
N ARG A 318 -11.14 -25.86 -12.00
CA ARG A 318 -12.38 -25.08 -11.91
C ARG A 318 -12.14 -23.70 -11.26
N VAL A 319 -11.34 -23.64 -10.19
CA VAL A 319 -10.97 -22.39 -9.52
C VAL A 319 -10.13 -21.52 -10.43
N ASN A 320 -9.14 -22.10 -11.09
CA ASN A 320 -8.30 -21.38 -12.06
C ASN A 320 -9.14 -20.77 -13.19
N ASN A 321 -10.03 -21.55 -13.78
CA ASN A 321 -10.91 -21.08 -14.86
C ASN A 321 -11.91 -20.02 -14.38
N PHE A 322 -12.41 -20.13 -13.15
CA PHE A 322 -13.32 -19.16 -12.55
C PHE A 322 -12.61 -17.81 -12.29
N LEU A 323 -11.45 -17.84 -11.65
CA LEU A 323 -10.71 -16.65 -11.30
C LEU A 323 -9.99 -16.02 -12.50
N GLY A 324 -9.42 -16.84 -13.39
CA GLY A 324 -8.71 -16.36 -14.58
C GLY A 324 -9.63 -15.77 -15.66
N ARG A 325 -10.97 -16.02 -15.59
CA ARG A 325 -11.92 -15.52 -16.58
C ARG A 325 -12.13 -14.01 -16.40
N GLY A 326 -11.81 -13.25 -17.44
CA GLY A 326 -12.21 -11.85 -17.57
C GLY A 326 -13.59 -11.70 -18.24
N ARG A 327 -14.19 -10.53 -18.12
CA ARG A 327 -15.43 -10.16 -18.82
C ARG A 327 -15.17 -10.14 -20.33
N HIS A 328 -16.12 -10.67 -21.12
CA HIS A 328 -15.96 -10.84 -22.58
C HIS A 328 -15.67 -9.54 -23.35
N GLN A 329 -16.12 -8.39 -22.84
CA GLN A 329 -16.03 -7.11 -23.54
C GLN A 329 -14.69 -6.41 -23.36
N ASP A 330 -14.11 -6.47 -22.16
CA ASP A 330 -12.96 -5.66 -21.74
C ASP A 330 -11.88 -6.43 -20.96
N GLY A 331 -12.12 -7.73 -20.69
CA GLY A 331 -11.18 -8.57 -19.93
C GLY A 331 -11.14 -8.29 -18.42
N GLU A 332 -12.00 -7.41 -17.90
CA GLU A 332 -12.02 -7.04 -16.47
C GLU A 332 -12.33 -8.24 -15.56
N PRO A 333 -11.64 -8.38 -14.41
CA PRO A 333 -11.66 -9.56 -13.54
C PRO A 333 -12.89 -9.63 -12.63
N GLN A 334 -14.10 -9.75 -13.14
CA GLN A 334 -15.33 -9.72 -12.33
C GLN A 334 -15.35 -10.74 -11.21
N ASN A 335 -15.02 -12.01 -11.49
CA ASN A 335 -15.05 -13.07 -10.49
C ASN A 335 -14.00 -12.84 -9.40
N ALA A 336 -12.80 -12.43 -9.78
CA ALA A 336 -11.74 -12.10 -8.83
C ALA A 336 -12.11 -10.84 -8.03
N SER A 337 -12.83 -9.88 -8.60
CA SER A 337 -13.36 -8.70 -7.90
C SER A 337 -14.35 -9.09 -6.81
N ILE A 338 -15.26 -10.03 -7.08
CA ILE A 338 -16.21 -10.54 -6.07
C ILE A 338 -15.43 -11.13 -4.88
N VAL A 339 -14.42 -11.97 -5.14
CA VAL A 339 -13.62 -12.59 -4.08
C VAL A 339 -12.86 -11.52 -3.28
N ALA A 340 -12.18 -10.58 -3.94
CA ALA A 340 -11.45 -9.52 -3.27
C ALA A 340 -12.38 -8.64 -2.41
N CYS A 341 -13.54 -8.25 -2.95
CA CYS A 341 -14.53 -7.45 -2.22
C CYS A 341 -15.16 -8.20 -1.04
N THR A 342 -15.35 -9.52 -1.15
CA THR A 342 -15.85 -10.34 -0.04
C THR A 342 -14.85 -10.39 1.11
N ILE A 343 -13.56 -10.57 0.81
CA ILE A 343 -12.50 -10.51 1.81
C ILE A 343 -12.44 -9.11 2.45
N ALA A 344 -12.46 -8.05 1.64
CA ALA A 344 -12.46 -6.69 2.14
C ALA A 344 -13.67 -6.42 3.05
N MET A 345 -14.87 -6.87 2.67
CA MET A 345 -16.09 -6.71 3.48
C MET A 345 -15.95 -7.38 4.85
N PHE A 346 -15.34 -8.56 4.91
CA PHE A 346 -15.07 -9.22 6.19
C PHE A 346 -14.25 -8.34 7.14
N PHE A 347 -13.16 -7.73 6.64
CA PHE A 347 -12.34 -6.83 7.45
C PHE A 347 -13.05 -5.50 7.77
N VAL A 348 -13.90 -4.98 6.87
CA VAL A 348 -14.73 -3.78 7.15
C VAL A 348 -15.68 -4.04 8.31
N LEU A 349 -16.25 -5.23 8.40
CA LEU A 349 -17.15 -5.61 9.50
C LEU A 349 -16.42 -5.68 10.84
N LEU A 350 -15.12 -6.05 10.87
CA LEU A 350 -14.30 -6.00 12.08
C LEU A 350 -14.08 -4.57 12.58
N GLY A 351 -14.00 -3.60 11.69
CA GLY A 351 -14.06 -2.16 11.99
C GLY A 351 -12.88 -1.55 12.76
N ASN A 352 -11.79 -2.27 12.97
CA ASN A 352 -10.63 -1.80 13.73
C ASN A 352 -9.46 -1.44 12.82
N VAL A 353 -9.24 -0.12 12.60
CA VAL A 353 -8.17 0.40 11.73
C VAL A 353 -6.79 -0.09 12.14
N ASN A 354 -6.47 -0.12 13.44
CA ASN A 354 -5.14 -0.51 13.93
C ASN A 354 -4.87 -2.00 13.68
N ALA A 355 -5.83 -2.86 14.02
CA ALA A 355 -5.68 -4.31 13.79
C ALA A 355 -5.53 -4.62 12.30
N VAL A 356 -6.30 -3.95 11.44
CA VAL A 356 -6.18 -4.09 9.99
C VAL A 356 -4.82 -3.57 9.50
N ALA A 357 -4.32 -2.45 10.05
CA ALA A 357 -3.01 -1.90 9.71
C ALA A 357 -1.86 -2.86 10.05
N GLU A 358 -1.91 -3.51 11.22
CA GLU A 358 -0.93 -4.52 11.63
C GLU A 358 -0.91 -5.71 10.66
N VAL A 359 -2.08 -6.24 10.31
CA VAL A 359 -2.20 -7.35 9.35
C VAL A 359 -1.65 -6.98 7.98
N ILE A 360 -2.01 -5.80 7.46
CA ILE A 360 -1.51 -5.35 6.16
C ILE A 360 0.01 -5.17 6.20
N SER A 361 0.54 -4.61 7.29
CA SER A 361 1.98 -4.39 7.45
C SER A 361 2.76 -5.70 7.32
N MET A 362 2.25 -6.80 7.90
CA MET A 362 2.87 -8.13 7.78
C MET A 362 2.90 -8.59 6.31
N PHE A 363 1.78 -8.50 5.59
CA PHE A 363 1.73 -8.90 4.19
C PHE A 363 2.63 -8.04 3.28
N PHE A 364 2.70 -6.73 3.54
CA PHE A 364 3.62 -5.86 2.79
C PHE A 364 5.08 -6.20 3.08
N LEU A 365 5.44 -6.45 4.34
CA LEU A 365 6.82 -6.83 4.69
C LEU A 365 7.23 -8.16 4.05
N VAL A 366 6.33 -9.15 3.98
CA VAL A 366 6.56 -10.40 3.23
C VAL A 366 6.82 -10.11 1.75
N THR A 367 5.94 -9.32 1.12
CA THR A 367 6.05 -9.00 -0.30
C THR A 367 7.32 -8.21 -0.61
N TYR A 368 7.63 -7.20 0.20
CA TYR A 368 8.80 -6.34 0.01
C TYR A 368 10.11 -7.10 0.29
N GLY A 369 10.14 -7.91 1.35
CA GLY A 369 11.25 -8.81 1.60
C GLY A 369 11.48 -9.75 0.42
N SER A 370 10.41 -10.34 -0.12
CA SER A 370 10.50 -11.22 -1.29
C SER A 370 11.02 -10.50 -2.54
N LEU A 371 10.53 -9.29 -2.84
CA LEU A 371 11.02 -8.49 -3.98
C LEU A 371 12.51 -8.14 -3.83
N ASN A 372 12.93 -7.77 -2.63
CA ASN A 372 14.33 -7.49 -2.34
C ASN A 372 15.20 -8.75 -2.46
N LEU A 373 14.74 -9.91 -1.96
CA LEU A 373 15.44 -11.18 -2.14
C LEU A 373 15.58 -11.55 -3.62
N ILE A 374 14.51 -11.34 -4.40
CA ILE A 374 14.51 -11.58 -5.84
C ILE A 374 15.55 -10.71 -6.55
N SER A 375 15.56 -9.41 -6.30
CA SER A 375 16.56 -8.51 -6.87
C SER A 375 17.98 -8.92 -6.45
N PHE A 376 18.19 -9.25 -5.18
CA PHE A 376 19.49 -9.74 -4.68
C PHE A 376 19.95 -10.99 -5.43
N LEU A 377 19.11 -12.03 -5.54
CA LEU A 377 19.48 -13.29 -6.20
C LEU A 377 19.74 -13.12 -7.70
N ASN A 378 19.03 -12.22 -8.37
CA ASN A 378 19.25 -11.93 -9.79
C ASN A 378 20.65 -11.33 -10.08
N HIS A 379 21.31 -10.71 -9.10
CA HIS A 379 22.68 -10.21 -9.27
C HIS A 379 23.72 -11.34 -9.33
N PHE A 380 23.41 -12.50 -8.76
CA PHE A 380 24.28 -13.66 -8.73
C PHE A 380 23.82 -14.76 -9.70
N GLY A 381 22.59 -14.66 -10.22
CA GLY A 381 22.07 -15.56 -11.24
C GLY A 381 22.78 -15.34 -12.58
N SER A 382 23.17 -16.43 -13.25
CA SER A 382 23.89 -16.41 -14.52
C SER A 382 22.96 -16.27 -15.74
N SER A 383 21.67 -15.88 -15.55
CA SER A 383 20.72 -15.81 -16.67
C SER A 383 21.11 -14.74 -17.70
N PRO A 384 21.49 -15.12 -18.94
CA PRO A 384 21.84 -14.17 -20.00
C PRO A 384 20.69 -13.22 -20.37
N SER A 385 19.45 -13.60 -20.01
CA SER A 385 18.23 -12.83 -20.27
C SER A 385 17.98 -11.71 -19.28
N TYR A 386 18.72 -11.67 -18.15
CA TYR A 386 18.59 -10.60 -17.15
C TYR A 386 19.42 -9.37 -17.55
N ARG A 387 18.76 -8.41 -18.21
CA ARG A 387 19.40 -7.17 -18.70
C ARG A 387 18.51 -5.95 -18.39
N PRO A 388 18.31 -5.63 -17.11
CA PRO A 388 17.52 -4.46 -16.75
C PRO A 388 18.21 -3.18 -17.20
N SER A 389 17.42 -2.20 -17.67
CA SER A 389 17.93 -0.87 -18.03
C SER A 389 18.23 0.00 -16.80
N PHE A 390 17.60 -0.28 -15.67
CA PHE A 390 17.90 0.29 -14.36
C PHE A 390 18.48 -0.82 -13.47
N LYS A 391 19.65 -0.57 -12.86
CA LYS A 391 20.30 -1.54 -11.96
C LYS A 391 20.49 -0.93 -10.58
N SER A 392 20.01 -1.61 -9.55
CA SER A 392 20.33 -1.33 -8.16
C SER A 392 21.64 -2.01 -7.73
N LYS A 393 22.03 -1.87 -6.48
CA LYS A 393 23.19 -2.57 -5.93
C LYS A 393 22.72 -3.77 -5.11
N TRP A 394 23.33 -4.94 -5.28
CA TRP A 394 22.95 -6.18 -4.59
C TRP A 394 22.86 -6.03 -3.06
N TYR A 395 23.77 -5.27 -2.44
CA TYR A 395 23.79 -5.08 -0.99
C TYR A 395 22.61 -4.24 -0.49
N ILE A 396 22.06 -3.33 -1.32
CA ILE A 396 20.85 -2.55 -0.97
C ILE A 396 19.65 -3.49 -0.89
N SER A 397 19.50 -4.38 -1.86
CA SER A 397 18.43 -5.38 -1.87
C SER A 397 18.59 -6.38 -0.72
N LEU A 398 19.82 -6.79 -0.38
CA LEU A 398 20.07 -7.64 0.78
C LEU A 398 19.68 -6.95 2.09
N ILE A 399 20.02 -5.66 2.27
CA ILE A 399 19.63 -4.89 3.44
C ILE A 399 18.09 -4.82 3.53
N GLY A 400 17.42 -4.49 2.43
CA GLY A 400 15.94 -4.43 2.39
C GLY A 400 15.29 -5.76 2.78
N PHE A 401 15.83 -6.89 2.31
CA PHE A 401 15.39 -8.24 2.67
C PHE A 401 15.55 -8.51 4.16
N VAL A 402 16.77 -8.34 4.68
CA VAL A 402 17.09 -8.63 6.08
C VAL A 402 16.28 -7.74 7.04
N VAL A 403 16.19 -6.46 6.75
CA VAL A 403 15.41 -5.51 7.57
C VAL A 403 13.92 -5.85 7.53
N SER A 404 13.36 -6.23 6.38
CA SER A 404 11.95 -6.64 6.29
C SER A 404 11.64 -7.83 7.20
N ILE A 405 12.47 -8.87 7.17
CA ILE A 405 12.31 -10.04 8.04
C ILE A 405 12.47 -9.65 9.51
N TRP A 406 13.53 -8.92 9.84
CA TRP A 406 13.80 -8.51 11.21
C TRP A 406 12.63 -7.70 11.81
N VAL A 407 12.09 -6.74 11.04
CA VAL A 407 10.95 -5.93 11.47
C VAL A 407 9.69 -6.79 11.68
N MET A 408 9.41 -7.75 10.79
CA MET A 408 8.27 -8.66 10.96
C MET A 408 8.31 -9.39 12.31
N PHE A 409 9.48 -9.93 12.67
CA PHE A 409 9.67 -10.62 13.94
C PHE A 409 9.58 -9.68 15.15
N LYS A 410 9.99 -8.41 14.99
CA LYS A 410 9.89 -7.41 16.05
C LYS A 410 8.47 -6.89 16.26
N ILE A 411 7.64 -6.81 15.21
CA ILE A 411 6.24 -6.43 15.32
C ILE A 411 5.46 -7.51 16.10
N ASN A 412 5.49 -8.75 15.59
CA ASN A 412 4.76 -9.85 16.22
C ASN A 412 5.35 -11.20 15.76
N THR A 413 6.18 -11.80 16.63
CA THR A 413 6.84 -13.06 16.33
C THR A 413 5.87 -14.22 16.01
N PRO A 414 4.78 -14.48 16.78
CA PRO A 414 3.80 -15.50 16.42
C PRO A 414 3.16 -15.28 15.05
N TYR A 415 2.79 -14.05 14.71
CA TYR A 415 2.20 -13.75 13.39
C TYR A 415 3.22 -13.88 12.26
N ALA A 416 4.46 -13.45 12.47
CA ALA A 416 5.54 -13.63 11.50
C ALA A 416 5.79 -15.11 11.19
N LEU A 417 5.91 -15.95 12.22
CA LEU A 417 6.07 -17.39 12.06
C LEU A 417 4.87 -18.02 11.36
N SER A 418 3.65 -17.63 11.71
CA SER A 418 2.43 -18.11 11.06
C SER A 418 2.39 -17.72 9.59
N ALA A 419 2.77 -16.49 9.24
CA ALA A 419 2.83 -16.01 7.86
C ALA A 419 3.83 -16.85 7.04
N TYR A 420 5.04 -17.09 7.55
CA TYR A 420 6.04 -17.93 6.87
C TYR A 420 5.57 -19.37 6.76
N LEU A 421 4.96 -19.95 7.80
CA LEU A 421 4.42 -21.31 7.76
C LEU A 421 3.34 -21.43 6.67
N ILE A 422 2.42 -20.47 6.60
CA ILE A 422 1.37 -20.42 5.57
C ILE A 422 2.02 -20.32 4.17
N MET A 423 3.02 -19.46 3.99
CA MET A 423 3.74 -19.33 2.72
C MET A 423 4.42 -20.63 2.30
N VAL A 424 5.08 -21.32 3.25
CA VAL A 424 5.70 -22.63 2.98
C VAL A 424 4.64 -23.67 2.62
N ILE A 425 3.52 -23.73 3.33
CA ILE A 425 2.41 -24.64 3.02
C ILE A 425 1.86 -24.37 1.61
N ILE A 426 1.60 -23.12 1.28
CA ILE A 426 1.11 -22.72 -0.06
C ILE A 426 2.14 -23.15 -1.13
N TYR A 427 3.43 -22.89 -0.91
CA TYR A 427 4.49 -23.30 -1.83
C TYR A 427 4.53 -24.83 -2.03
N LEU A 428 4.44 -25.60 -0.93
CA LEU A 428 4.45 -27.06 -0.99
C LEU A 428 3.21 -27.60 -1.73
N ILE A 429 2.03 -27.01 -1.50
CA ILE A 429 0.81 -27.38 -2.21
C ILE A 429 0.97 -27.11 -3.71
N ILE A 430 1.40 -25.90 -4.08
CA ILE A 430 1.59 -25.53 -5.50
C ILE A 430 2.61 -26.44 -6.15
N ASN A 431 3.75 -26.68 -5.49
CA ASN A 431 4.82 -27.52 -6.01
C ASN A 431 4.40 -29.00 -6.15
N TYR A 432 3.57 -29.51 -5.23
CA TYR A 432 3.03 -30.85 -5.30
C TYR A 432 2.08 -31.05 -6.50
N TYR A 433 1.21 -30.06 -6.78
CA TYR A 433 0.26 -30.15 -7.88
C TYR A 433 0.89 -29.80 -9.25
N HIS A 434 2.01 -29.11 -9.28
CA HIS A 434 2.67 -28.63 -10.49
C HIS A 434 4.11 -29.15 -10.61
N LYS A 435 4.31 -30.45 -10.39
CA LYS A 435 5.63 -31.11 -10.43
C LYS A 435 6.41 -30.91 -11.74
N ASP A 436 5.69 -30.74 -12.85
CA ASP A 436 6.30 -30.57 -14.18
C ASP A 436 6.76 -29.13 -14.47
N ARG A 437 6.53 -28.17 -13.53
CA ARG A 437 7.00 -26.80 -13.67
C ARG A 437 8.41 -26.67 -13.13
N LYS A 438 9.30 -26.07 -13.93
CA LYS A 438 10.62 -25.70 -13.44
C LYS A 438 10.46 -24.73 -12.27
N GLY A 439 11.02 -25.10 -11.12
CA GLY A 439 11.09 -24.26 -9.92
C GLY A 439 12.28 -23.30 -9.98
N LEU A 440 13.10 -23.28 -8.93
CA LEU A 440 14.35 -22.49 -8.86
C LEU A 440 15.34 -22.79 -10.00
N GLU A 441 15.28 -23.98 -10.61
CA GLU A 441 16.07 -24.36 -11.79
C GLU A 441 15.80 -23.45 -13.03
N ALA A 442 14.76 -22.64 -13.01
CA ALA A 442 14.53 -21.65 -14.06
C ALA A 442 15.44 -20.42 -13.92
N ILE A 443 16.16 -20.28 -12.79
CA ILE A 443 17.01 -19.14 -12.46
C ILE A 443 18.50 -19.48 -12.71
N PHE A 444 18.86 -20.73 -12.51
CA PHE A 444 20.18 -21.28 -12.71
C PHE A 444 20.21 -22.16 -13.98
#